data_7434129e9be50adb3bf9dc06be68ea18
#
_entry.id   7434129e9be50adb3bf9dc06be68ea18
#
_cell.length_a   1.000
_cell.length_b   1.000
_cell.length_c   1.000
_cell.angle_alpha   90.00
_cell.angle_beta   90.00
_cell.angle_gamma   90.00
#
_symmetry.space_group_name_H-M   'P 1'
#
loop_
_entity.id
_entity.type
_entity.pdbx_description
1 polymer ?
#
loop_
_entity_poly.entity_id
_entity_poly.type
_entity_poly.pdbx_seq_one_letter_code
_entity_poly.pdbx_strand_id
1 'polypeptide(L)'
;IEGTLTDYSSNRNVIVTSADGTKKEYDLFKAERFGDFSQNPYVRPGDTITIQKTDRKVTVKGAVKRPGTYDLLKGENLSSLIDYYADGLAPLADMTRIELYRSISEQNPSGEIIYLTKEQLTNNDFELSNYDLINIPSYKDLKSVMFIEGAIGSVSSEEETSSVAETNKIVVQFDVGENYATLIRKYRDSFAFQADKKNAYIIRKDEIIPIDVDKILYDQSFYS
;
A
#
# COMPACT_ATOMS: atom_id res chain seq x y z
N ILE A 1 -2.27 19.18 36.95
CA ILE A 1 -2.01 19.52 35.54
C ILE A 1 -2.29 18.25 34.75
N GLU A 2 -3.45 18.18 34.13
CA GLU A 2 -3.73 17.13 33.15
C GLU A 2 -3.01 17.49 31.86
N GLY A 3 -1.82 16.91 31.65
CA GLY A 3 -1.13 16.97 30.38
C GLY A 3 -1.66 15.86 29.48
N THR A 4 -2.25 16.20 28.35
CA THR A 4 -2.56 15.22 27.31
C THR A 4 -1.31 14.97 26.49
N LEU A 5 -1.06 13.69 26.15
CA LEU A 5 -0.02 13.33 25.19
C LEU A 5 -0.38 13.91 23.83
N THR A 6 0.60 14.45 23.13
CA THR A 6 0.42 14.93 21.76
C THR A 6 0.65 13.79 20.76
N ASP A 7 0.22 13.97 19.53
CA ASP A 7 0.44 12.99 18.44
C ASP A 7 1.94 12.73 18.16
N TYR A 8 2.80 13.59 18.67
CA TYR A 8 4.25 13.48 18.54
C TYR A 8 4.92 12.84 19.77
N SER A 9 4.15 12.50 20.81
CA SER A 9 4.68 11.87 22.01
C SER A 9 4.94 10.39 21.76
N SER A 10 6.13 9.91 22.17
CA SER A 10 6.48 8.50 22.12
C SER A 10 6.13 7.80 23.43
N ASN A 11 5.42 6.67 23.34
CA ASN A 11 5.24 5.76 24.48
C ASN A 11 6.36 4.71 24.56
N ARG A 12 7.36 4.79 23.67
CA ARG A 12 8.45 3.82 23.53
C ARG A 12 9.71 4.20 24.27
N ASN A 13 9.93 5.48 24.50
CA ASN A 13 11.10 6.00 25.20
C ASN A 13 10.66 6.99 26.28
N VAL A 14 10.14 6.46 27.37
CA VAL A 14 9.71 7.24 28.52
C VAL A 14 10.80 7.20 29.57
N ILE A 15 11.33 8.38 29.94
CA ILE A 15 12.40 8.49 30.91
C ILE A 15 11.82 8.90 32.26
N VAL A 16 12.06 8.10 33.29
CA VAL A 16 11.77 8.46 34.67
C VAL A 16 13.06 8.84 35.37
N THR A 17 13.12 10.08 35.84
CA THR A 17 14.26 10.63 36.63
C THR A 17 13.83 10.68 38.08
N SER A 18 14.45 9.88 38.92
CA SER A 18 14.18 9.85 40.36
C SER A 18 14.75 11.09 41.07
N ALA A 19 14.29 11.38 42.28
CA ALA A 19 14.73 12.55 43.08
C ALA A 19 16.26 12.59 43.33
N ASP A 20 16.93 11.44 43.29
CA ASP A 20 18.38 11.29 43.40
C ASP A 20 19.13 11.54 42.07
N GLY A 21 18.42 11.83 40.98
CA GLY A 21 18.98 12.04 39.64
C GLY A 21 19.15 10.76 38.82
N THR A 22 18.83 9.59 39.37
CA THR A 22 18.90 8.33 38.61
C THR A 22 17.88 8.32 37.47
N LYS A 23 18.32 8.00 36.27
CA LYS A 23 17.46 7.92 35.07
C LYS A 23 17.26 6.47 34.65
N LYS A 24 16.03 6.15 34.32
CA LYS A 24 15.64 4.85 33.74
C LYS A 24 14.73 5.08 32.55
N GLU A 25 14.92 4.28 31.50
CA GLU A 25 14.13 4.30 30.28
C GLU A 25 13.13 3.16 30.30
N TYR A 26 11.92 3.44 29.86
CA TYR A 26 10.82 2.48 29.82
C TYR A 26 10.12 2.53 28.47
N ASP A 27 9.71 1.33 28.01
CA ASP A 27 8.96 1.12 26.79
C ASP A 27 7.53 0.69 27.14
N LEU A 28 6.62 1.66 27.25
CA LEU A 28 5.25 1.40 27.66
C LEU A 28 4.50 0.54 26.64
N PHE A 29 4.92 0.54 25.36
CA PHE A 29 4.36 -0.35 24.36
C PHE A 29 4.57 -1.82 24.74
N LYS A 30 5.71 -2.20 25.32
CA LYS A 30 5.96 -3.55 25.82
C LYS A 30 5.03 -3.92 26.97
N ALA A 31 4.81 -2.98 27.88
CA ALA A 31 3.89 -3.19 29.00
C ALA A 31 2.45 -3.44 28.49
N GLU A 32 1.96 -2.58 27.61
CA GLU A 32 0.60 -2.63 27.08
C GLU A 32 0.38 -3.82 26.14
N ARG A 33 1.37 -4.09 25.29
CA ARG A 33 1.22 -5.04 24.21
C ARG A 33 1.52 -6.48 24.61
N PHE A 34 2.54 -6.67 25.45
CA PHE A 34 3.05 -7.98 25.82
C PHE A 34 2.90 -8.32 27.29
N GLY A 35 2.33 -7.38 28.09
CA GLY A 35 2.18 -7.58 29.53
C GLY A 35 3.52 -7.54 30.27
N ASP A 36 4.55 -6.92 29.68
CA ASP A 36 5.84 -6.76 30.35
C ASP A 36 5.76 -5.62 31.38
N PHE A 37 5.28 -5.96 32.57
CA PHE A 37 5.13 -4.99 33.66
C PHE A 37 6.45 -4.39 34.17
N SER A 38 7.60 -4.96 33.82
CA SER A 38 8.90 -4.36 34.11
C SER A 38 9.08 -3.01 33.39
N GLN A 39 8.32 -2.80 32.31
CA GLN A 39 8.29 -1.59 31.50
C GLN A 39 7.24 -0.58 31.94
N ASN A 40 6.50 -0.86 33.02
CA ASN A 40 5.55 0.06 33.63
C ASN A 40 6.08 0.55 34.98
N PRO A 41 6.73 1.74 35.04
CA PRO A 41 7.41 2.18 36.25
C PRO A 41 6.44 2.56 37.36
N TYR A 42 6.79 2.20 38.59
CA TYR A 42 6.23 2.83 39.77
C TYR A 42 6.85 4.21 39.95
N VAL A 43 6.03 5.23 40.05
CA VAL A 43 6.48 6.61 40.31
C VAL A 43 6.40 6.95 41.79
N ARG A 44 7.33 7.80 42.25
CA ARG A 44 7.45 8.25 43.61
C ARG A 44 7.38 9.76 43.69
N PRO A 45 7.04 10.33 44.87
CA PRO A 45 7.12 11.77 45.05
C PRO A 45 8.53 12.32 44.72
N GLY A 46 8.56 13.36 43.89
CA GLY A 46 9.80 13.97 43.42
C GLY A 46 10.39 13.38 42.13
N ASP A 47 9.78 12.31 41.58
CA ASP A 47 10.18 11.82 40.26
C ASP A 47 9.72 12.76 39.15
N THR A 48 10.51 12.82 38.09
CA THR A 48 10.17 13.56 36.85
C THR A 48 10.01 12.56 35.70
N ILE A 49 8.87 12.61 35.01
CA ILE A 49 8.62 11.82 33.85
C ILE A 49 8.85 12.66 32.60
N THR A 50 9.79 12.24 31.76
CA THR A 50 10.09 12.88 30.48
C THR A 50 9.61 11.98 29.33
N ILE A 51 8.69 12.50 28.54
CA ILE A 51 8.16 11.81 27.36
C ILE A 51 8.89 12.36 26.15
N GLN A 52 9.59 11.49 25.46
CA GLN A 52 10.35 11.85 24.27
C GLN A 52 9.43 12.05 23.06
N LYS A 53 9.94 12.78 22.08
CA LYS A 53 9.29 12.89 20.77
C LYS A 53 9.44 11.57 20.02
N THR A 54 8.40 11.18 19.32
CA THR A 54 8.42 10.05 18.37
C THR A 54 9.54 10.26 17.33
N ASP A 55 10.36 9.26 17.13
CA ASP A 55 11.41 9.27 16.13
C ASP A 55 10.85 9.01 14.73
N ARG A 56 10.17 7.88 14.57
CA ARG A 56 9.56 7.49 13.28
C ARG A 56 8.20 6.83 13.50
N LYS A 57 7.17 7.39 12.88
CA LYS A 57 5.84 6.76 12.78
C LYS A 57 5.68 6.11 11.41
N VAL A 58 5.37 4.83 11.40
CA VAL A 58 5.18 4.05 10.19
C VAL A 58 3.83 3.33 10.25
N THR A 59 3.13 3.31 9.12
CA THR A 59 1.83 2.66 9.02
C THR A 59 1.94 1.38 8.21
N VAL A 60 1.36 0.28 8.70
CA VAL A 60 1.20 -0.96 7.94
C VAL A 60 -0.28 -1.28 7.76
N LYS A 61 -0.67 -1.63 6.54
CA LYS A 61 -2.03 -1.96 6.14
C LYS A 61 -2.10 -3.30 5.40
N GLY A 62 -3.32 -3.79 5.23
CA GLY A 62 -3.62 -4.99 4.44
C GLY A 62 -3.43 -6.27 5.21
N ALA A 63 -2.82 -7.27 4.59
CA ALA A 63 -2.76 -8.65 5.08
C ALA A 63 -1.66 -8.88 6.13
N VAL A 64 -1.75 -8.15 7.23
CA VAL A 64 -1.01 -8.39 8.47
C VAL A 64 -2.00 -8.71 9.59
N LYS A 65 -1.57 -9.36 10.64
CA LYS A 65 -2.46 -9.73 11.75
C LYS A 65 -2.94 -8.49 12.53
N ARG A 66 -2.11 -7.46 12.60
CA ARG A 66 -2.43 -6.20 13.28
C ARG A 66 -2.02 -5.00 12.44
N PRO A 67 -2.88 -4.57 11.54
CA PRO A 67 -2.67 -3.31 10.83
C PRO A 67 -2.75 -2.12 11.80
N GLY A 68 -1.95 -1.10 11.57
CA GLY A 68 -1.91 0.09 12.42
C GLY A 68 -0.72 1.01 12.13
N THR A 69 -0.65 2.08 12.90
CA THR A 69 0.49 2.99 12.90
C THR A 69 1.32 2.76 14.15
N TYR A 70 2.61 2.59 13.96
CA TYR A 70 3.56 2.21 15.00
C TYR A 70 4.70 3.22 15.11
N ASP A 71 5.16 3.44 16.32
CA ASP A 71 6.33 4.24 16.63
C ASP A 71 7.56 3.33 16.65
N LEU A 72 8.46 3.52 15.70
CA LEU A 72 9.67 2.73 15.54
C LEU A 72 10.86 3.44 16.18
N LEU A 73 11.60 2.71 16.99
CA LEU A 73 12.87 3.18 17.57
C LEU A 73 13.99 3.09 16.52
N LYS A 74 15.09 3.79 16.82
CA LYS A 74 16.31 3.74 16.00
C LYS A 74 16.81 2.29 15.88
N GLY A 75 17.09 1.86 14.65
CA GLY A 75 17.55 0.51 14.34
C GLY A 75 16.43 -0.51 14.11
N GLU A 76 15.17 -0.15 14.37
CA GLU A 76 14.02 -0.98 13.96
C GLU A 76 13.69 -0.68 12.48
N ASN A 77 13.33 -1.71 11.76
CA ASN A 77 13.17 -1.71 10.31
C ASN A 77 11.89 -2.43 9.87
N LEU A 78 11.80 -2.72 8.58
CA LEU A 78 10.62 -3.37 8.01
C LEU A 78 10.29 -4.72 8.66
N SER A 79 11.27 -5.58 8.92
CA SER A 79 11.00 -6.87 9.57
C SER A 79 10.52 -6.69 11.01
N SER A 80 11.11 -5.74 11.76
CA SER A 80 10.60 -5.39 13.09
C SER A 80 9.16 -4.92 13.05
N LEU A 81 8.80 -4.09 12.06
CA LEU A 81 7.42 -3.63 11.87
C LEU A 81 6.47 -4.80 11.64
N ILE A 82 6.82 -5.72 10.76
CA ILE A 82 5.95 -6.84 10.41
C ILE A 82 5.87 -7.86 11.54
N ASP A 83 7.01 -8.35 12.03
CA ASP A 83 7.03 -9.50 12.93
C ASP A 83 6.68 -9.11 14.37
N TYR A 84 7.20 -7.98 14.85
CA TYR A 84 7.04 -7.59 16.25
C TYR A 84 5.80 -6.72 16.46
N TYR A 85 5.59 -5.71 15.63
CA TYR A 85 4.47 -4.78 15.80
C TYR A 85 3.17 -5.28 15.20
N ALA A 86 3.22 -5.72 13.95
CA ALA A 86 2.05 -6.21 13.23
C ALA A 86 1.70 -7.68 13.53
N ASP A 87 2.47 -8.34 14.40
CA ASP A 87 2.26 -9.75 14.82
C ASP A 87 2.38 -10.74 13.64
N GLY A 88 3.14 -10.36 12.62
CA GLY A 88 3.35 -11.15 11.42
C GLY A 88 2.27 -11.00 10.36
N LEU A 89 2.47 -11.72 9.29
CA LEU A 89 1.57 -11.72 8.13
C LEU A 89 0.27 -12.49 8.40
N ALA A 90 -0.80 -12.04 7.78
CA ALA A 90 -2.04 -12.81 7.72
C ALA A 90 -1.90 -14.00 6.74
N PRO A 91 -2.71 -15.08 6.89
CA PRO A 91 -2.55 -16.32 6.12
C PRO A 91 -2.62 -16.17 4.59
N LEU A 92 -3.26 -15.12 4.09
CA LEU A 92 -3.43 -14.86 2.66
C LEU A 92 -2.66 -13.64 2.18
N ALA A 93 -1.58 -13.25 2.88
CA ALA A 93 -0.72 -12.16 2.46
C ALA A 93 -0.02 -12.45 1.14
N ASP A 94 -0.11 -11.52 0.20
CA ASP A 94 0.58 -11.60 -1.08
C ASP A 94 1.95 -10.94 -0.97
N MET A 95 2.97 -11.77 -0.79
CA MET A 95 4.36 -11.36 -0.64
C MET A 95 5.01 -10.91 -1.96
N THR A 96 4.31 -11.02 -3.08
CA THR A 96 4.85 -10.63 -4.39
C THR A 96 4.48 -9.20 -4.78
N ARG A 97 3.61 -8.54 -4.01
CA ARG A 97 3.07 -7.21 -4.32
C ARG A 97 3.05 -6.30 -3.10
N ILE A 98 4.15 -6.26 -2.38
CA ILE A 98 4.29 -5.37 -1.24
C ILE A 98 4.63 -3.98 -1.75
N GLU A 99 3.85 -3.00 -1.34
CA GLU A 99 4.01 -1.61 -1.74
C GLU A 99 4.37 -0.76 -0.52
N LEU A 100 5.40 0.05 -0.67
CA LEU A 100 5.76 1.08 0.29
C LEU A 100 5.52 2.45 -0.34
N TYR A 101 4.67 3.23 0.28
CA TYR A 101 4.40 4.62 -0.08
C TYR A 101 5.25 5.51 0.82
N ARG A 102 6.28 6.11 0.26
CA ARG A 102 7.14 7.07 0.94
C ARG A 102 6.61 8.47 0.75
N SER A 103 6.44 9.18 1.86
CA SER A 103 5.84 10.51 1.85
C SER A 103 6.74 11.55 1.18
N ILE A 104 6.12 12.66 0.80
CA ILE A 104 6.81 13.83 0.27
C ILE A 104 7.74 14.41 1.34
N SER A 105 8.99 14.67 0.96
CA SER A 105 10.00 15.34 1.76
C SER A 105 10.80 16.31 0.91
N GLU A 106 11.71 17.08 1.51
CA GLU A 106 12.63 17.94 0.74
C GLU A 106 13.49 17.14 -0.24
N GLN A 107 13.84 15.89 0.14
CA GLN A 107 14.63 14.97 -0.69
C GLN A 107 13.78 14.24 -1.73
N ASN A 108 12.45 14.16 -1.51
CA ASN A 108 11.52 13.46 -2.40
C ASN A 108 10.21 14.26 -2.54
N PRO A 109 10.21 15.34 -3.34
CA PRO A 109 9.07 16.25 -3.44
C PRO A 109 7.83 15.67 -4.14
N SER A 110 7.99 14.56 -4.85
CA SER A 110 6.87 13.91 -5.57
C SER A 110 6.26 12.74 -4.81
N GLY A 111 6.89 12.33 -3.70
CA GLY A 111 6.60 11.04 -3.10
C GLY A 111 7.10 9.87 -3.96
N GLU A 112 7.06 8.66 -3.44
CA GLU A 112 7.57 7.49 -4.14
C GLU A 112 6.75 6.26 -3.78
N ILE A 113 6.53 5.37 -4.76
CA ILE A 113 6.03 4.02 -4.52
C ILE A 113 7.18 3.05 -4.77
N ILE A 114 7.59 2.35 -3.74
CA ILE A 114 8.65 1.34 -3.78
C ILE A 114 8.01 -0.03 -3.68
N TYR A 115 8.29 -0.90 -4.65
CA TYR A 115 7.85 -2.29 -4.59
C TYR A 115 8.90 -3.11 -3.84
N LEU A 116 8.47 -3.72 -2.74
CA LEU A 116 9.34 -4.49 -1.87
C LEU A 116 9.31 -5.97 -2.23
N THR A 117 10.46 -6.61 -2.15
CA THR A 117 10.59 -8.06 -2.35
C THR A 117 10.43 -8.81 -1.03
N LYS A 118 10.14 -10.11 -1.14
CA LYS A 118 10.09 -11.00 0.02
C LYS A 118 11.41 -11.00 0.80
N GLU A 119 12.52 -10.95 0.09
CA GLU A 119 13.87 -10.93 0.66
C GLU A 119 14.10 -9.67 1.51
N GLN A 120 13.65 -8.51 1.04
CA GLN A 120 13.74 -7.25 1.80
C GLN A 120 12.89 -7.27 3.07
N LEU A 121 11.79 -8.02 3.05
CA LEU A 121 10.94 -8.20 4.22
C LEU A 121 11.59 -9.09 5.29
N THR A 122 12.36 -10.10 4.86
CA THR A 122 12.90 -11.14 5.75
C THR A 122 14.33 -10.87 6.20
N ASN A 123 15.13 -10.16 5.39
CA ASN A 123 16.57 -10.00 5.64
C ASN A 123 16.95 -8.75 6.45
N ASN A 124 15.94 -8.03 6.97
CA ASN A 124 16.16 -6.90 7.87
C ASN A 124 16.91 -5.69 7.27
N ASP A 125 17.07 -5.64 5.95
CA ASP A 125 17.94 -4.67 5.27
C ASP A 125 17.22 -3.40 4.81
N PHE A 126 15.89 -3.31 4.99
CA PHE A 126 15.14 -2.17 4.50
C PHE A 126 14.82 -1.17 5.61
N GLU A 127 15.45 -0.01 5.56
CA GLU A 127 15.21 1.09 6.50
C GLU A 127 13.95 1.87 6.12
N LEU A 128 13.07 2.04 7.11
CA LEU A 128 11.83 2.80 6.96
C LEU A 128 12.05 4.27 7.35
N SER A 129 11.39 5.16 6.63
CA SER A 129 11.36 6.59 6.91
C SER A 129 10.11 6.97 7.72
N ASN A 130 10.15 8.16 8.32
CA ASN A 130 8.98 8.68 9.03
C ASN A 130 7.81 8.89 8.06
N TYR A 131 6.62 8.45 8.48
CA TYR A 131 5.37 8.44 7.70
C TYR A 131 5.35 7.50 6.48
N ASP A 132 6.28 6.55 6.36
CA ASP A 132 6.15 5.48 5.39
C ASP A 132 4.84 4.69 5.65
N LEU A 133 4.16 4.33 4.57
CA LEU A 133 2.99 3.47 4.61
C LEU A 133 3.28 2.20 3.81
N ILE A 134 3.23 1.06 4.48
CA ILE A 134 3.39 -0.26 3.87
C ILE A 134 2.02 -0.86 3.62
N ASN A 135 1.76 -1.27 2.39
CA ASN A 135 0.56 -2.01 2.00
C ASN A 135 0.93 -3.42 1.59
N ILE A 136 0.41 -4.41 2.30
CA ILE A 136 0.57 -5.83 1.98
C ILE A 136 -0.78 -6.36 1.51
N PRO A 137 -0.98 -6.54 0.20
CA PRO A 137 -2.25 -7.03 -0.32
C PRO A 137 -2.56 -8.44 0.17
N SER A 138 -3.83 -8.79 0.15
CA SER A 138 -4.27 -10.18 0.32
C SER A 138 -4.51 -10.82 -1.04
N TYR A 139 -4.28 -12.13 -1.15
CA TYR A 139 -4.74 -12.89 -2.32
C TYR A 139 -6.26 -12.81 -2.53
N LYS A 140 -7.03 -12.48 -1.51
CA LYS A 140 -8.47 -12.20 -1.62
C LYS A 140 -8.76 -10.89 -2.36
N ASP A 141 -7.83 -9.95 -2.31
CA ASP A 141 -7.98 -8.63 -2.94
C ASP A 141 -7.45 -8.62 -4.38
N LEU A 142 -7.02 -9.79 -4.88
CA LEU A 142 -6.63 -9.97 -6.28
C LEU A 142 -7.87 -9.77 -7.15
N LYS A 143 -7.99 -8.60 -7.72
CA LYS A 143 -8.94 -8.38 -8.81
C LYS A 143 -8.50 -9.20 -10.01
N SER A 144 -9.45 -9.88 -10.61
CA SER A 144 -9.22 -10.52 -11.90
C SER A 144 -8.78 -9.49 -12.92
N VAL A 145 -7.87 -9.84 -13.79
CA VAL A 145 -7.40 -8.96 -14.85
C VAL A 145 -7.74 -9.52 -16.21
N MET A 146 -8.06 -8.63 -17.13
CA MET A 146 -8.11 -8.91 -18.56
C MET A 146 -7.17 -7.95 -19.29
N PHE A 147 -6.83 -8.31 -20.49
CA PHE A 147 -6.02 -7.47 -21.35
C PHE A 147 -6.88 -6.94 -22.49
N ILE A 148 -6.78 -5.64 -22.78
CA ILE A 148 -7.28 -5.07 -24.03
C ILE A 148 -6.03 -4.78 -24.86
N GLU A 149 -6.02 -5.33 -26.09
CA GLU A 149 -4.87 -5.28 -26.98
C GLU A 149 -5.31 -4.87 -28.38
N GLY A 150 -4.50 -4.13 -29.10
CA GLY A 150 -4.78 -3.68 -30.45
C GLY A 150 -4.65 -2.16 -30.61
N ALA A 151 -5.54 -1.56 -31.41
CA ALA A 151 -5.56 -0.13 -31.65
C ALA A 151 -6.14 0.62 -30.43
N ILE A 152 -5.34 0.69 -29.36
CA ILE A 152 -5.65 1.41 -28.12
C ILE A 152 -4.49 2.34 -27.78
N GLY A 153 -4.79 3.45 -27.15
CA GLY A 153 -3.79 4.43 -26.70
C GLY A 153 -4.40 5.82 -26.65
N SER A 154 -3.93 6.66 -25.74
CA SER A 154 -4.24 8.08 -25.74
C SER A 154 -3.53 8.74 -26.90
N VAL A 155 -4.26 9.40 -27.78
CA VAL A 155 -3.70 10.38 -28.70
C VAL A 155 -3.30 11.59 -27.86
N SER A 156 -2.05 11.63 -27.40
CA SER A 156 -1.45 12.88 -26.96
C SER A 156 -1.06 13.64 -28.23
N SER A 157 -1.84 14.70 -28.52
CA SER A 157 -1.53 15.90 -29.33
C SER A 157 -0.33 15.82 -30.26
N GLU A 158 -0.67 15.98 -31.56
CA GLU A 158 0.10 16.75 -32.55
C GLU A 158 1.61 16.54 -32.65
N GLU A 159 1.99 15.38 -33.23
CA GLU A 159 3.06 15.39 -34.24
C GLU A 159 2.88 14.11 -35.08
N GLU A 160 2.31 14.32 -36.26
CA GLU A 160 2.27 13.33 -37.33
C GLU A 160 3.69 13.04 -37.80
N THR A 161 4.07 11.79 -37.77
CA THR A 161 4.71 11.05 -38.88
C THR A 161 5.28 9.73 -38.37
N SER A 162 4.48 8.68 -38.37
CA SER A 162 4.91 7.38 -38.92
C SER A 162 3.78 6.36 -38.83
N SER A 163 3.44 5.83 -39.98
CA SER A 163 2.41 4.87 -40.27
C SER A 163 2.80 3.46 -39.83
N VAL A 164 2.77 3.16 -38.57
CA VAL A 164 2.66 1.80 -38.06
C VAL A 164 1.78 1.89 -36.82
N ALA A 165 0.57 1.32 -36.85
CA ALA A 165 -0.27 1.19 -35.69
C ALA A 165 0.47 0.32 -34.67
N GLU A 166 1.10 0.94 -33.67
CA GLU A 166 1.67 0.22 -32.56
C GLU A 166 0.52 -0.50 -31.84
N THR A 167 0.61 -1.80 -31.75
CA THR A 167 -0.32 -2.63 -31.02
C THR A 167 -0.04 -2.45 -29.54
N ASN A 168 -0.82 -1.59 -28.91
CA ASN A 168 -0.70 -1.35 -27.49
C ASN A 168 -1.51 -2.37 -26.69
N LYS A 169 -1.10 -2.60 -25.46
CA LYS A 169 -1.75 -3.52 -24.53
C LYS A 169 -1.97 -2.82 -23.20
N ILE A 170 -3.21 -2.79 -22.73
CA ILE A 170 -3.54 -2.30 -21.38
C ILE A 170 -4.07 -3.41 -20.50
N VAL A 171 -3.76 -3.34 -19.22
CA VAL A 171 -4.25 -4.26 -18.19
C VAL A 171 -5.47 -3.63 -17.53
N VAL A 172 -6.57 -4.35 -17.54
CA VAL A 172 -7.85 -3.91 -16.99
C VAL A 172 -8.22 -4.82 -15.83
N GLN A 173 -8.42 -4.23 -14.66
CA GLN A 173 -8.93 -4.94 -13.50
C GLN A 173 -10.45 -4.97 -13.53
N PHE A 174 -11.04 -6.09 -13.13
CA PHE A 174 -12.49 -6.25 -13.05
C PHE A 174 -12.91 -7.02 -11.79
N ASP A 175 -14.13 -6.75 -11.35
CA ASP A 175 -14.74 -7.42 -10.20
C ASP A 175 -15.52 -8.67 -10.63
N VAL A 176 -15.65 -9.63 -9.72
CA VAL A 176 -16.43 -10.86 -10.01
C VAL A 176 -17.87 -10.50 -10.31
N GLY A 177 -18.35 -10.92 -11.47
CA GLY A 177 -19.70 -10.61 -11.97
C GLY A 177 -19.77 -9.37 -12.88
N GLU A 178 -18.69 -8.64 -13.06
CA GLU A 178 -18.59 -7.56 -14.03
C GLU A 178 -18.49 -8.17 -15.45
N ASN A 179 -19.30 -7.70 -16.36
CA ASN A 179 -19.33 -8.22 -17.73
C ASN A 179 -18.43 -7.39 -18.67
N TYR A 180 -18.06 -7.99 -19.80
CA TYR A 180 -17.17 -7.35 -20.77
C TYR A 180 -17.77 -6.07 -21.39
N ALA A 181 -19.09 -5.97 -21.53
CA ALA A 181 -19.73 -4.78 -22.07
C ALA A 181 -19.54 -3.57 -21.14
N THR A 182 -19.67 -3.78 -19.82
CA THR A 182 -19.38 -2.75 -18.81
C THR A 182 -17.92 -2.28 -18.89
N LEU A 183 -16.99 -3.23 -19.02
CA LEU A 183 -15.57 -2.92 -19.14
C LEU A 183 -15.24 -2.15 -20.42
N ILE A 184 -15.77 -2.58 -21.56
CA ILE A 184 -15.59 -1.88 -22.84
C ILE A 184 -16.09 -0.45 -22.75
N ARG A 185 -17.25 -0.21 -22.15
CA ARG A 185 -17.80 1.14 -21.96
C ARG A 185 -16.94 1.99 -21.02
N LYS A 186 -16.40 1.40 -19.97
CA LYS A 186 -15.51 2.06 -19.01
C LYS A 186 -14.21 2.55 -19.65
N TYR A 187 -13.67 1.78 -20.59
CA TYR A 187 -12.42 2.08 -21.29
C TYR A 187 -12.61 2.60 -22.71
N ARG A 188 -13.80 3.11 -23.04
CA ARG A 188 -14.14 3.60 -24.39
C ARG A 188 -13.15 4.65 -24.92
N ASP A 189 -12.66 5.53 -24.04
CA ASP A 189 -11.77 6.62 -24.43
C ASP A 189 -10.32 6.15 -24.68
N SER A 190 -10.03 4.87 -24.39
CA SER A 190 -8.75 4.23 -24.70
C SER A 190 -8.69 3.66 -26.13
N PHE A 191 -9.80 3.60 -26.87
CA PHE A 191 -9.80 3.09 -28.24
C PHE A 191 -9.32 4.17 -29.20
N ALA A 192 -8.33 3.83 -30.02
CA ALA A 192 -7.90 4.73 -31.09
C ALA A 192 -9.05 5.01 -32.07
N PHE A 193 -9.04 6.19 -32.67
CA PHE A 193 -10.06 6.58 -33.66
C PHE A 193 -10.14 5.59 -34.84
N GLN A 194 -9.01 5.03 -35.23
CA GLN A 194 -8.88 4.08 -36.34
C GLN A 194 -9.10 2.61 -35.94
N ALA A 195 -9.49 2.34 -34.70
CA ALA A 195 -9.73 0.98 -34.23
C ALA A 195 -10.89 0.32 -35.00
N ASP A 196 -10.68 -0.89 -35.51
CA ASP A 196 -11.74 -1.70 -36.10
C ASP A 196 -12.63 -2.31 -35.01
N LYS A 197 -13.62 -1.55 -34.60
CA LYS A 197 -14.52 -1.89 -33.49
C LYS A 197 -15.54 -2.98 -33.86
N LYS A 198 -15.72 -3.28 -35.18
CA LYS A 198 -16.67 -4.29 -35.62
C LYS A 198 -16.07 -5.70 -35.70
N ASN A 199 -14.76 -5.79 -35.89
CA ASN A 199 -14.04 -7.04 -35.99
C ASN A 199 -13.20 -7.35 -34.74
N ALA A 200 -13.72 -6.98 -33.57
CA ALA A 200 -13.11 -7.30 -32.30
C ALA A 200 -13.49 -8.71 -31.81
N TYR A 201 -12.69 -9.26 -30.92
CA TYR A 201 -12.96 -10.57 -30.34
C TYR A 201 -12.39 -10.70 -28.93
N ILE A 202 -12.99 -11.59 -28.15
CA ILE A 202 -12.48 -12.00 -26.83
C ILE A 202 -11.80 -13.36 -26.99
N ILE A 203 -10.59 -13.48 -26.47
CA ILE A 203 -9.92 -14.77 -26.33
C ILE A 203 -10.13 -15.25 -24.89
N ARG A 204 -10.74 -16.42 -24.73
CA ARG A 204 -10.95 -17.06 -23.43
C ARG A 204 -10.57 -18.54 -23.53
N LYS A 205 -9.49 -18.93 -22.87
CA LYS A 205 -8.95 -20.30 -22.92
C LYS A 205 -8.83 -20.71 -24.37
N ASP A 206 -8.43 -20.61 -25.27
CA ASP A 206 -8.34 -21.05 -26.68
C ASP A 206 -9.64 -20.84 -27.51
N GLU A 207 -10.68 -20.25 -26.93
CA GLU A 207 -11.91 -19.89 -27.63
C GLU A 207 -11.88 -18.44 -28.09
N ILE A 208 -12.22 -18.20 -29.35
CA ILE A 208 -12.31 -16.85 -29.92
C ILE A 208 -13.81 -16.50 -30.05
N ILE A 209 -14.23 -15.51 -29.28
CA ILE A 209 -15.61 -15.02 -29.24
C ILE A 209 -15.67 -13.68 -29.96
N PRO A 210 -16.28 -13.59 -31.15
CA PRO A 210 -16.41 -12.33 -31.86
C PRO A 210 -17.35 -11.38 -31.12
N ILE A 211 -16.97 -10.10 -31.08
CA ILE A 211 -17.76 -9.03 -30.47
C ILE A 211 -17.80 -7.80 -31.37
N ASP A 212 -18.92 -7.10 -31.30
CA ASP A 212 -19.09 -5.79 -31.95
C ASP A 212 -19.00 -4.68 -30.90
N VAL A 213 -17.84 -4.03 -30.84
CA VAL A 213 -17.57 -2.96 -29.87
C VAL A 213 -18.44 -1.73 -30.11
N ASP A 214 -18.73 -1.38 -31.37
CA ASP A 214 -19.63 -0.27 -31.69
C ASP A 214 -21.04 -0.52 -31.15
N LYS A 215 -21.54 -1.74 -31.32
CA LYS A 215 -22.82 -2.14 -30.76
C LYS A 215 -22.86 -2.07 -29.25
N ILE A 216 -21.80 -2.52 -28.60
CA ILE A 216 -21.65 -2.43 -27.12
C ILE A 216 -21.63 -0.97 -26.66
N LEU A 217 -20.95 -0.09 -27.38
CA LEU A 217 -20.79 1.32 -26.98
C LEU A 217 -22.07 2.14 -27.18
N TYR A 218 -22.81 1.89 -28.26
CA TYR A 218 -23.91 2.75 -28.70
C TYR A 218 -25.30 2.16 -28.47
N ASP A 219 -25.44 0.86 -28.31
CA ASP A 219 -26.71 0.20 -27.98
C ASP A 219 -26.83 -0.03 -26.49
N GLN A 220 -27.63 0.80 -25.83
CA GLN A 220 -27.85 0.71 -24.37
C GLN A 220 -28.66 -0.56 -23.97
N SER A 221 -29.32 -1.20 -24.90
CA SER A 221 -30.06 -2.44 -24.65
C SER A 221 -29.14 -3.67 -24.68
N PHE A 222 -27.90 -3.51 -25.13
CA PHE A 222 -26.93 -4.61 -25.19
C PHE A 222 -26.36 -4.90 -23.80
N TYR A 223 -26.83 -5.98 -23.22
CA TYR A 223 -26.28 -6.61 -22.02
C TYR A 223 -25.67 -7.93 -22.40
N SER A 224 -24.42 -8.15 -22.09
CA SER A 224 -23.71 -9.41 -22.37
C SER A 224 -24.23 -10.58 -21.53
#